data_58eb01a91d12c52358c260eda5d0bc99
#
_entry.id   58eb01a91d12c52358c260eda5d0bc99
#
_cell.length_a   1.000
_cell.length_b   1.000
_cell.length_c   1.000
_cell.angle_alpha   90.00
_cell.angle_beta   90.00
_cell.angle_gamma   90.00
#
_symmetry.space_group_name_H-M   'P 1'
#
loop_
_entity.id
_entity.type
_entity.pdbx_description
1 polymer ?
#
loop_
_entity_poly.entity_id
_entity_poly.type
_entity_poly.pdbx_seq_one_letter_code
_entity_poly.pdbx_strand_id
1 'polypeptide(L)'
;MKILITGVHGFVGTNLVKALSKENIIYGLDIVSPLKDGVKFTFDWSYLDKEDGIPEVDAIIHLAGKAHDTKNQSAAGVYFKVNTELTKKIYDYYLRSERANKFIFFSSVKAAADRVEGEYVDENVVPAPVGPYGESKIAAEEYIRSKENERIKLSKETYILRPCMIHGPGNKGNLNLLYNVVKKGIPWPLGAFENKRTFTSIDNLCFIINGLLAQDVESGVYNINDDEAVSTNELIEIICSAMGKKTHIWRIPRGLMESVAKIGGVLHLPLNSERLQKLTENYVSSNAKIKKALGVDKLPIRAKDGLTMTIKSFEK
;
A
#
# COMPACT_ATOMS: atom_id res chain seq x y z
N MET A 1 -7.20 11.57 -20.02
CA MET A 1 -8.38 11.46 -19.13
C MET A 1 -8.36 12.58 -18.09
N LYS A 2 -9.52 12.89 -17.47
CA LYS A 2 -9.57 13.68 -16.22
C LYS A 2 -9.67 12.71 -15.05
N ILE A 3 -8.78 12.81 -14.07
CA ILE A 3 -8.69 11.86 -12.96
C ILE A 3 -8.75 12.63 -11.64
N LEU A 4 -9.62 12.20 -10.73
CA LEU A 4 -9.66 12.67 -9.35
C LEU A 4 -8.83 11.72 -8.46
N ILE A 5 -7.83 12.25 -7.76
CA ILE A 5 -7.01 11.47 -6.82
C ILE A 5 -7.28 12.00 -5.40
N THR A 6 -7.85 11.16 -4.53
CA THR A 6 -7.98 11.53 -3.11
C THR A 6 -6.69 11.18 -2.37
N GLY A 7 -6.29 11.97 -1.38
CA GLY A 7 -5.00 11.81 -0.72
C GLY A 7 -3.81 12.14 -1.63
N VAL A 8 -4.02 13.07 -2.56
CA VAL A 8 -3.08 13.44 -3.63
C VAL A 8 -1.73 13.94 -3.11
N HIS A 9 -1.69 14.49 -1.88
CA HIS A 9 -0.47 14.97 -1.24
C HIS A 9 0.27 13.90 -0.43
N GLY A 10 -0.29 12.69 -0.30
CA GLY A 10 0.34 11.54 0.33
C GLY A 10 1.51 10.96 -0.48
N PHE A 11 2.20 9.97 0.09
CA PHE A 11 3.33 9.29 -0.54
C PHE A 11 2.94 8.66 -1.90
N VAL A 12 1.90 7.83 -1.93
CA VAL A 12 1.42 7.18 -3.17
C VAL A 12 0.88 8.22 -4.14
N GLY A 13 0.05 9.16 -3.66
CA GLY A 13 -0.53 10.24 -4.48
C GLY A 13 0.54 11.07 -5.18
N THR A 14 1.62 11.43 -4.48
CA THR A 14 2.73 12.20 -5.08
C THR A 14 3.41 11.45 -6.22
N ASN A 15 3.64 10.15 -6.07
CA ASN A 15 4.27 9.35 -7.11
C ASN A 15 3.31 9.09 -8.28
N LEU A 16 2.02 8.86 -8.03
CA LEU A 16 1.01 8.70 -9.07
C LEU A 16 0.83 9.98 -9.90
N VAL A 17 0.81 11.14 -9.26
CA VAL A 17 0.77 12.43 -10.00
C VAL A 17 1.93 12.52 -10.96
N LYS A 18 3.16 12.22 -10.54
CA LYS A 18 4.34 12.23 -11.43
C LYS A 18 4.21 11.26 -12.61
N ALA A 19 3.60 10.10 -12.38
CA ALA A 19 3.43 9.09 -13.42
C ALA A 19 2.31 9.45 -14.41
N LEU A 20 1.20 10.04 -13.93
CA LEU A 20 -0.04 10.20 -14.70
C LEU A 20 -0.21 11.58 -15.32
N SER A 21 0.37 12.65 -14.74
CA SER A 21 0.08 14.04 -15.14
C SER A 21 0.59 14.44 -16.52
N LYS A 22 1.48 13.65 -17.13
CA LYS A 22 1.97 13.93 -18.48
C LYS A 22 0.89 13.73 -19.55
N GLU A 23 -0.01 12.77 -19.32
CA GLU A 23 -1.04 12.36 -20.30
C GLU A 23 -2.46 12.61 -19.79
N ASN A 24 -2.61 13.04 -18.54
CA ASN A 24 -3.90 13.21 -17.88
C ASN A 24 -4.01 14.55 -17.16
N ILE A 25 -5.24 15.03 -17.02
CA ILE A 25 -5.57 16.17 -16.17
C ILE A 25 -5.90 15.62 -14.78
N ILE A 26 -5.08 15.96 -13.79
CA ILE A 26 -5.25 15.48 -12.42
C ILE A 26 -5.92 16.56 -11.56
N TYR A 27 -6.98 16.17 -10.87
CA TYR A 27 -7.58 16.91 -9.77
C TYR A 27 -7.28 16.19 -8.46
N GLY A 28 -7.06 16.94 -7.40
CA GLY A 28 -6.84 16.42 -6.07
C GLY A 28 -8.07 16.57 -5.17
N LEU A 29 -8.23 15.65 -4.21
CA LEU A 29 -9.14 15.78 -3.08
C LEU A 29 -8.37 15.42 -1.83
N ASP A 30 -8.15 16.40 -0.92
CA ASP A 30 -7.32 16.19 0.26
C ASP A 30 -7.79 17.07 1.42
N ILE A 31 -7.21 16.89 2.61
CA ILE A 31 -7.41 17.74 3.78
C ILE A 31 -6.53 18.98 3.76
N VAL A 32 -5.54 19.01 2.87
CA VAL A 32 -4.65 20.14 2.60
C VAL A 32 -4.64 20.43 1.10
N SER A 33 -4.49 21.70 0.73
CA SER A 33 -4.60 22.12 -0.67
C SER A 33 -3.42 23.03 -1.12
N PRO A 34 -2.15 22.71 -0.82
CA PRO A 34 -1.03 23.47 -1.37
C PRO A 34 -0.99 23.25 -2.90
N LEU A 35 -0.40 24.21 -3.61
CA LEU A 35 -0.09 24.04 -5.02
C LEU A 35 0.85 22.85 -5.20
N LYS A 36 0.55 22.03 -6.22
CA LYS A 36 1.32 20.84 -6.53
C LYS A 36 1.49 20.69 -8.03
N ASP A 37 2.72 20.56 -8.49
CA ASP A 37 3.02 20.31 -9.89
C ASP A 37 2.31 19.06 -10.40
N GLY A 38 1.70 19.17 -11.58
CA GLY A 38 0.93 18.09 -12.18
C GLY A 38 -0.49 17.94 -11.65
N VAL A 39 -0.92 18.73 -10.66
CA VAL A 39 -2.30 18.79 -10.16
C VAL A 39 -2.92 20.13 -10.54
N LYS A 40 -4.03 20.09 -11.26
CA LYS A 40 -4.71 21.30 -11.73
C LYS A 40 -5.33 22.11 -10.58
N PHE A 41 -5.96 21.41 -9.66
CA PHE A 41 -6.55 21.98 -8.45
C PHE A 41 -6.76 20.89 -7.40
N THR A 42 -6.61 21.23 -6.11
CA THR A 42 -6.94 20.34 -4.98
C THR A 42 -8.14 20.89 -4.23
N PHE A 43 -9.20 20.10 -4.19
CA PHE A 43 -10.44 20.36 -3.46
C PHE A 43 -10.35 19.83 -2.03
N ASP A 44 -11.09 20.40 -1.12
CA ASP A 44 -11.38 19.80 0.19
C ASP A 44 -12.64 18.91 0.13
N TRP A 45 -12.86 18.09 1.15
CA TRP A 45 -13.93 17.10 1.18
C TRP A 45 -15.36 17.69 1.18
N SER A 46 -15.55 18.98 1.49
CA SER A 46 -16.86 19.62 1.44
C SER A 46 -17.35 19.83 0.01
N TYR A 47 -16.45 19.79 -0.97
CA TYR A 47 -16.81 19.95 -2.39
C TYR A 47 -17.59 18.75 -2.95
N LEU A 48 -17.55 17.58 -2.31
CA LEU A 48 -18.37 16.43 -2.73
C LEU A 48 -19.89 16.65 -2.55
N ASP A 49 -20.27 17.59 -1.69
CA ASP A 49 -21.67 17.89 -1.38
C ASP A 49 -22.19 19.13 -2.13
N LYS A 50 -21.35 19.78 -2.95
CA LYS A 50 -21.70 20.97 -3.73
C LYS A 50 -22.13 20.58 -5.15
N GLU A 51 -23.17 21.21 -5.68
CA GLU A 51 -23.70 20.94 -7.01
C GLU A 51 -22.66 21.20 -8.12
N ASP A 52 -21.89 22.29 -8.02
CA ASP A 52 -20.77 22.63 -8.92
C ASP A 52 -19.40 22.41 -8.25
N GLY A 53 -19.28 21.38 -7.43
CA GLY A 53 -18.13 21.23 -6.54
C GLY A 53 -16.87 20.77 -7.24
N ILE A 54 -16.89 19.57 -7.80
CA ILE A 54 -15.75 18.93 -8.48
C ILE A 54 -16.08 18.80 -9.96
N PRO A 55 -15.17 19.20 -10.87
CA PRO A 55 -15.35 19.00 -12.30
C PRO A 55 -15.57 17.53 -12.66
N GLU A 56 -16.39 17.28 -13.69
CA GLU A 56 -16.59 15.95 -14.23
C GLU A 56 -15.25 15.27 -14.57
N VAL A 57 -15.04 14.07 -14.02
CA VAL A 57 -13.85 13.26 -14.21
C VAL A 57 -14.18 11.91 -14.83
N ASP A 58 -13.22 11.30 -15.50
CA ASP A 58 -13.37 9.99 -16.14
C ASP A 58 -13.09 8.83 -15.15
N ALA A 59 -12.22 9.08 -14.17
CA ALA A 59 -11.83 8.07 -13.18
C ALA A 59 -11.56 8.69 -11.79
N ILE A 60 -11.75 7.90 -10.75
CA ILE A 60 -11.44 8.28 -9.37
C ILE A 60 -10.46 7.25 -8.80
N ILE A 61 -9.32 7.74 -8.26
CA ILE A 61 -8.33 6.93 -7.53
C ILE A 61 -8.40 7.32 -6.05
N HIS A 62 -8.91 6.43 -5.22
CA HIS A 62 -9.12 6.69 -3.80
C HIS A 62 -7.97 6.17 -2.96
N LEU A 63 -7.02 7.08 -2.64
CA LEU A 63 -5.85 6.82 -1.80
C LEU A 63 -6.01 7.36 -0.38
N ALA A 64 -6.92 8.31 -0.17
CA ALA A 64 -7.11 8.92 1.14
C ALA A 64 -7.43 7.83 2.17
N GLY A 65 -6.63 7.79 3.21
CA GLY A 65 -6.76 6.77 4.23
C GLY A 65 -5.70 6.96 5.32
N LYS A 66 -6.02 6.49 6.52
CA LYS A 66 -5.08 6.40 7.61
C LYS A 66 -4.32 5.09 7.49
N ALA A 67 -3.01 5.17 7.25
CA ALA A 67 -2.12 4.01 7.24
C ALA A 67 -1.95 3.44 8.66
N HIS A 68 -1.47 2.20 8.74
CA HIS A 68 -1.18 1.56 10.01
C HIS A 68 -0.23 2.43 10.86
N ASP A 69 -0.67 2.75 12.06
CA ASP A 69 0.10 3.54 13.02
C ASP A 69 1.07 2.64 13.78
N THR A 70 2.33 2.66 13.39
CA THR A 70 3.38 1.86 14.02
C THR A 70 3.62 2.22 15.49
N LYS A 71 3.11 3.35 15.96
CA LYS A 71 3.20 3.81 17.35
C LYS A 71 1.98 3.46 18.19
N ASN A 72 0.93 2.88 17.58
CA ASN A 72 -0.35 2.52 18.22
C ASN A 72 -1.01 3.68 19.01
N GLN A 73 -0.83 4.91 18.55
CA GLN A 73 -1.31 6.12 19.24
C GLN A 73 -2.71 6.55 18.82
N SER A 74 -3.25 5.98 17.75
CA SER A 74 -4.55 6.37 17.21
C SER A 74 -5.66 5.50 17.77
N ALA A 75 -6.74 6.15 18.24
CA ALA A 75 -7.96 5.44 18.63
C ALA A 75 -8.57 4.69 17.43
N ALA A 76 -9.13 3.50 17.67
CA ALA A 76 -9.75 2.66 16.63
C ALA A 76 -10.76 3.44 15.77
N GLY A 77 -11.61 4.26 16.38
CA GLY A 77 -12.62 5.07 15.69
C GLY A 77 -12.07 6.00 14.61
N VAL A 78 -10.80 6.47 14.74
CA VAL A 78 -10.18 7.33 13.72
C VAL A 78 -9.92 6.55 12.43
N TYR A 79 -9.56 5.26 12.53
CA TYR A 79 -9.38 4.41 11.35
C TYR A 79 -10.70 4.22 10.58
N PHE A 80 -11.79 3.92 11.28
CA PHE A 80 -13.11 3.77 10.65
C PHE A 80 -13.58 5.08 10.03
N LYS A 81 -13.45 6.20 10.74
CA LYS A 81 -13.82 7.51 10.21
C LYS A 81 -13.08 7.85 8.91
N VAL A 82 -11.78 7.55 8.83
CA VAL A 82 -10.96 7.92 7.67
C VAL A 82 -10.99 6.84 6.59
N ASN A 83 -10.87 5.55 6.94
CA ASN A 83 -10.77 4.48 5.95
C ASN A 83 -12.13 3.99 5.46
N THR A 84 -13.16 4.01 6.32
CA THR A 84 -14.48 3.50 5.96
C THR A 84 -15.44 4.61 5.55
N GLU A 85 -15.64 5.64 6.41
CA GLU A 85 -16.66 6.66 6.12
C GLU A 85 -16.28 7.57 4.94
N LEU A 86 -15.00 7.93 4.78
CA LEU A 86 -14.59 8.68 3.59
C LEU A 86 -14.69 7.82 2.32
N THR A 87 -14.43 6.51 2.41
CA THR A 87 -14.62 5.60 1.27
C THR A 87 -16.09 5.53 0.87
N LYS A 88 -17.02 5.40 1.83
CA LYS A 88 -18.46 5.44 1.54
C LYS A 88 -18.83 6.74 0.80
N LYS A 89 -18.41 7.87 1.34
CA LYS A 89 -18.74 9.19 0.77
C LYS A 89 -18.23 9.35 -0.68
N ILE A 90 -16.98 8.99 -0.96
CA ILE A 90 -16.41 9.13 -2.31
C ILE A 90 -16.95 8.06 -3.27
N TYR A 91 -17.32 6.88 -2.78
CA TYR A 91 -17.91 5.83 -3.60
C TYR A 91 -19.34 6.18 -4.00
N ASP A 92 -20.15 6.74 -3.08
CA ASP A 92 -21.49 7.25 -3.39
C ASP A 92 -21.42 8.41 -4.39
N TYR A 93 -20.43 9.31 -4.26
CA TYR A 93 -20.16 10.35 -5.25
C TYR A 93 -19.84 9.74 -6.63
N TYR A 94 -18.98 8.71 -6.69
CA TYR A 94 -18.66 7.98 -7.91
C TYR A 94 -19.89 7.37 -8.57
N LEU A 95 -20.76 6.72 -7.81
CA LEU A 95 -21.98 6.09 -8.36
C LEU A 95 -22.95 7.13 -8.94
N ARG A 96 -23.04 8.32 -8.35
CA ARG A 96 -23.87 9.41 -8.85
C ARG A 96 -23.29 10.16 -10.05
N SER A 97 -21.97 10.15 -10.24
CA SER A 97 -21.32 10.83 -11.38
C SER A 97 -21.78 10.20 -12.70
N GLU A 98 -22.19 11.03 -13.66
CA GLU A 98 -22.57 10.55 -15.00
C GLU A 98 -21.36 10.15 -15.85
N ARG A 99 -20.19 10.76 -15.59
CA ARG A 99 -18.99 10.62 -16.41
C ARG A 99 -17.98 9.62 -15.83
N ALA A 100 -17.80 9.61 -14.52
CA ALA A 100 -16.83 8.71 -13.90
C ALA A 100 -17.26 7.25 -14.09
N ASN A 101 -16.48 6.48 -14.84
CA ASN A 101 -16.76 5.08 -15.12
C ASN A 101 -15.78 4.11 -14.46
N LYS A 102 -14.65 4.60 -13.91
CA LYS A 102 -13.63 3.79 -13.21
C LYS A 102 -13.38 4.30 -11.79
N PHE A 103 -13.42 3.38 -10.83
CA PHE A 103 -13.08 3.64 -9.43
C PHE A 103 -12.00 2.67 -8.96
N ILE A 104 -10.86 3.21 -8.50
CA ILE A 104 -9.74 2.42 -8.00
C ILE A 104 -9.61 2.72 -6.50
N PHE A 105 -9.90 1.72 -5.66
CA PHE A 105 -9.81 1.83 -4.21
C PHE A 105 -8.55 1.17 -3.67
N PHE A 106 -7.80 1.89 -2.84
CA PHE A 106 -6.65 1.37 -2.13
C PHE A 106 -7.04 0.78 -0.79
N SER A 107 -7.23 -0.53 -0.78
CA SER A 107 -7.33 -1.34 0.42
C SER A 107 -5.93 -1.75 0.92
N SER A 108 -5.77 -2.96 1.41
CA SER A 108 -4.51 -3.54 1.89
C SER A 108 -4.62 -5.05 1.95
N VAL A 109 -3.52 -5.78 1.78
CA VAL A 109 -3.49 -7.22 2.10
C VAL A 109 -3.86 -7.49 3.57
N LYS A 110 -3.65 -6.53 4.48
CA LYS A 110 -4.07 -6.61 5.89
C LYS A 110 -5.59 -6.55 6.10
N ALA A 111 -6.38 -6.13 5.10
CA ALA A 111 -7.83 -6.29 5.10
C ALA A 111 -8.25 -7.75 4.90
N ALA A 112 -7.43 -8.53 4.18
CA ALA A 112 -7.69 -9.94 3.94
C ALA A 112 -7.16 -10.84 5.05
N ALA A 113 -5.91 -10.68 5.46
CA ALA A 113 -5.30 -11.55 6.45
C ALA A 113 -4.22 -10.81 7.27
N ASP A 114 -4.18 -11.05 8.56
CA ASP A 114 -3.07 -10.58 9.40
C ASP A 114 -1.84 -11.49 9.25
N ARG A 115 -2.06 -12.78 9.01
CA ARG A 115 -1.01 -13.80 8.82
C ARG A 115 -1.31 -14.60 7.56
N VAL A 116 -0.26 -15.18 6.99
CA VAL A 116 -0.38 -16.11 5.86
C VAL A 116 -0.52 -17.52 6.39
N GLU A 117 -1.62 -18.17 6.07
CA GLU A 117 -1.82 -19.61 6.26
C GLU A 117 -1.48 -20.30 4.93
N GLY A 118 -0.49 -21.20 4.95
CA GLY A 118 0.04 -21.85 3.73
C GLY A 118 1.20 -21.08 3.09
N GLU A 119 1.33 -21.15 1.77
CA GLU A 119 2.46 -20.58 1.05
C GLU A 119 2.29 -19.10 0.74
N TYR A 120 1.07 -18.66 0.43
CA TYR A 120 0.75 -17.27 0.08
C TYR A 120 -0.73 -16.94 0.32
N VAL A 121 -1.05 -15.66 0.37
CA VAL A 121 -2.41 -15.13 0.36
C VAL A 121 -2.79 -14.74 -1.05
N ASP A 122 -3.91 -15.24 -1.56
CA ASP A 122 -4.55 -14.78 -2.78
C ASP A 122 -5.88 -14.04 -2.49
N GLU A 123 -6.64 -13.72 -3.51
CA GLU A 123 -7.90 -13.00 -3.39
C GLU A 123 -9.07 -13.86 -2.88
N ASN A 124 -8.89 -15.19 -2.85
CA ASN A 124 -9.92 -16.16 -2.41
C ASN A 124 -9.91 -16.36 -0.89
N VAL A 125 -8.90 -15.87 -0.18
CA VAL A 125 -8.84 -16.00 1.26
C VAL A 125 -10.07 -15.36 1.92
N VAL A 126 -10.68 -16.06 2.88
CA VAL A 126 -11.75 -15.49 3.70
C VAL A 126 -11.14 -14.39 4.58
N PRO A 127 -11.65 -13.15 4.50
CA PRO A 127 -11.07 -12.06 5.25
C PRO A 127 -11.11 -12.29 6.76
N ALA A 128 -9.93 -12.20 7.40
CA ALA A 128 -9.75 -12.30 8.84
C ALA A 128 -8.77 -11.22 9.33
N PRO A 129 -9.14 -9.93 9.20
CA PRO A 129 -8.27 -8.83 9.62
C PRO A 129 -8.10 -8.79 11.14
N VAL A 130 -6.95 -8.31 11.60
CA VAL A 130 -6.67 -8.08 13.03
C VAL A 130 -6.31 -6.63 13.24
N GLY A 131 -7.04 -5.99 14.16
CA GLY A 131 -6.85 -4.61 14.56
C GLY A 131 -7.50 -3.56 13.63
N PRO A 132 -7.64 -2.33 14.14
CA PRO A 132 -8.52 -1.32 13.56
C PRO A 132 -8.17 -0.89 12.13
N TYR A 133 -6.91 -1.02 11.73
CA TYR A 133 -6.50 -0.73 10.36
C TYR A 133 -7.10 -1.74 9.36
N GLY A 134 -6.84 -3.05 9.56
CA GLY A 134 -7.36 -4.09 8.68
C GLY A 134 -8.89 -4.13 8.70
N GLU A 135 -9.49 -4.04 9.89
CA GLU A 135 -10.94 -4.02 10.10
C GLU A 135 -11.61 -2.83 9.40
N SER A 136 -11.04 -1.64 9.46
CA SER A 136 -11.59 -0.47 8.76
C SER A 136 -11.47 -0.58 7.24
N LYS A 137 -10.40 -1.23 6.73
CA LYS A 137 -10.23 -1.44 5.29
C LYS A 137 -11.20 -2.49 4.76
N ILE A 138 -11.40 -3.62 5.47
CA ILE A 138 -12.39 -4.62 5.03
C ILE A 138 -13.82 -4.07 5.10
N ALA A 139 -14.17 -3.29 6.11
CA ALA A 139 -15.48 -2.64 6.19
C ALA A 139 -15.74 -1.69 5.00
N ALA A 140 -14.69 -1.02 4.49
CA ALA A 140 -14.80 -0.23 3.27
C ALA A 140 -15.00 -1.10 2.02
N GLU A 141 -14.29 -2.24 1.90
CA GLU A 141 -14.49 -3.19 0.80
C GLU A 141 -15.91 -3.78 0.82
N GLU A 142 -16.42 -4.14 1.99
CA GLU A 142 -17.77 -4.67 2.17
C GLU A 142 -18.83 -3.65 1.73
N TYR A 143 -18.65 -2.37 2.08
CA TYR A 143 -19.52 -1.32 1.58
C TYR A 143 -19.51 -1.23 0.05
N ILE A 144 -18.35 -1.20 -0.56
CA ILE A 144 -18.21 -1.18 -2.04
C ILE A 144 -18.92 -2.38 -2.66
N ARG A 145 -18.71 -3.59 -2.12
CA ARG A 145 -19.37 -4.83 -2.61
C ARG A 145 -20.90 -4.80 -2.41
N SER A 146 -21.38 -4.20 -1.33
CA SER A 146 -22.84 -4.08 -1.08
C SER A 146 -23.55 -3.26 -2.16
N LYS A 147 -22.80 -2.43 -2.89
CA LYS A 147 -23.30 -1.60 -3.99
C LYS A 147 -23.09 -2.22 -5.39
N GLU A 148 -22.70 -3.47 -5.47
CA GLU A 148 -22.35 -4.12 -6.74
C GLU A 148 -23.50 -4.14 -7.76
N ASN A 149 -24.72 -4.45 -7.34
CA ASN A 149 -25.89 -4.43 -8.22
C ASN A 149 -26.17 -3.03 -8.80
N GLU A 150 -25.97 -1.98 -8.00
CA GLU A 150 -26.10 -0.58 -8.43
C GLU A 150 -25.00 -0.23 -9.46
N ARG A 151 -23.75 -0.57 -9.16
CA ARG A 151 -22.60 -0.39 -10.04
C ARG A 151 -22.83 -1.06 -11.42
N ILE A 152 -23.28 -2.32 -11.42
CA ILE A 152 -23.54 -3.08 -12.66
C ILE A 152 -24.62 -2.41 -13.52
N LYS A 153 -25.73 -1.97 -12.91
CA LYS A 153 -26.80 -1.24 -13.61
C LYS A 153 -26.31 0.05 -14.27
N LEU A 154 -25.30 0.71 -13.65
CA LEU A 154 -24.69 1.93 -14.17
C LEU A 154 -23.56 1.65 -15.16
N SER A 155 -23.24 0.40 -15.46
CA SER A 155 -22.12 0.00 -16.34
C SER A 155 -20.78 0.61 -15.91
N LYS A 156 -20.52 0.68 -14.59
CA LYS A 156 -19.31 1.25 -13.99
C LYS A 156 -18.34 0.17 -13.56
N GLU A 157 -17.04 0.50 -13.51
CA GLU A 157 -15.96 -0.42 -13.14
C GLU A 157 -15.35 -0.06 -11.79
N THR A 158 -15.11 -1.05 -10.95
CA THR A 158 -14.52 -0.84 -9.63
C THR A 158 -13.42 -1.86 -9.34
N TYR A 159 -12.25 -1.36 -8.98
CA TYR A 159 -11.07 -2.15 -8.65
C TYR A 159 -10.68 -1.92 -7.19
N ILE A 160 -10.71 -2.97 -6.39
CA ILE A 160 -10.27 -2.97 -5.01
C ILE A 160 -8.84 -3.52 -4.98
N LEU A 161 -7.87 -2.65 -4.76
CA LEU A 161 -6.47 -3.04 -4.73
C LEU A 161 -6.02 -3.33 -3.30
N ARG A 162 -5.43 -4.49 -3.08
CA ARG A 162 -4.82 -4.90 -1.80
C ARG A 162 -3.30 -4.91 -1.93
N PRO A 163 -2.63 -3.77 -1.85
CA PRO A 163 -1.17 -3.74 -1.91
C PRO A 163 -0.54 -4.34 -0.65
N CYS A 164 0.62 -4.97 -0.84
CA CYS A 164 1.61 -5.22 0.21
C CYS A 164 2.25 -3.91 0.66
N MET A 165 3.32 -3.98 1.46
CA MET A 165 4.04 -2.78 1.88
C MET A 165 4.58 -2.03 0.67
N ILE A 166 3.98 -0.86 0.36
CA ILE A 166 4.40 -0.01 -0.75
C ILE A 166 5.70 0.69 -0.40
N HIS A 167 6.65 0.70 -1.33
CA HIS A 167 7.92 1.41 -1.20
C HIS A 167 8.26 2.21 -2.46
N GLY A 168 9.08 3.23 -2.29
CA GLY A 168 9.48 4.14 -3.36
C GLY A 168 10.04 5.45 -2.81
N PRO A 169 10.40 6.42 -3.67
CA PRO A 169 10.85 7.73 -3.25
C PRO A 169 9.79 8.44 -2.38
N GLY A 170 10.23 8.97 -1.21
CA GLY A 170 9.34 9.62 -0.25
C GLY A 170 8.66 8.67 0.76
N ASN A 171 8.99 7.37 0.75
CA ASN A 171 8.51 6.43 1.75
C ASN A 171 8.99 6.81 3.17
N LYS A 172 8.09 6.71 4.16
CA LYS A 172 8.36 6.99 5.58
C LYS A 172 8.04 5.79 6.49
N GLY A 173 8.01 4.57 5.95
CA GLY A 173 7.60 3.35 6.65
C GLY A 173 8.75 2.57 7.31
N ASN A 174 8.48 1.28 7.58
CA ASN A 174 9.41 0.37 8.26
C ASN A 174 10.75 0.17 7.53
N LEU A 175 10.78 0.36 6.20
CA LEU A 175 12.01 0.28 5.41
C LEU A 175 13.04 1.32 5.87
N ASN A 176 12.59 2.51 6.26
CA ASN A 176 13.46 3.56 6.79
C ASN A 176 14.08 3.19 8.14
N LEU A 177 13.39 2.36 8.96
CA LEU A 177 13.94 1.88 10.22
C LEU A 177 15.12 0.93 9.96
N LEU A 178 14.96 -0.02 9.03
CA LEU A 178 16.05 -0.93 8.64
C LEU A 178 17.21 -0.17 7.98
N TYR A 179 16.92 0.78 7.10
CA TYR A 179 17.93 1.68 6.53
C TYR A 179 18.74 2.38 7.61
N ASN A 180 18.09 2.92 8.65
CA ASN A 180 18.78 3.61 9.75
C ASN A 180 19.65 2.66 10.59
N VAL A 181 19.26 1.40 10.78
CA VAL A 181 20.06 0.38 11.46
C VAL A 181 21.36 0.15 10.68
N VAL A 182 21.26 -0.08 9.37
CA VAL A 182 22.42 -0.26 8.48
C VAL A 182 23.27 1.02 8.40
N LYS A 183 22.63 2.19 8.32
CA LYS A 183 23.33 3.49 8.29
C LYS A 183 24.24 3.68 9.51
N LYS A 184 23.77 3.29 10.68
CA LYS A 184 24.52 3.33 11.95
C LYS A 184 25.61 2.27 12.08
N GLY A 185 25.73 1.36 11.11
CA GLY A 185 26.70 0.27 11.14
C GLY A 185 26.37 -0.83 12.15
N ILE A 186 25.12 -0.92 12.62
CA ILE A 186 24.68 -1.94 13.58
C ILE A 186 24.53 -3.26 12.84
N PRO A 187 25.24 -4.34 13.27
CA PRO A 187 25.08 -5.66 12.68
C PRO A 187 23.64 -6.16 12.80
N TRP A 188 23.16 -6.86 11.77
CA TRP A 188 21.83 -7.46 11.79
C TRP A 188 21.83 -8.77 12.58
N PRO A 189 21.14 -8.88 13.74
CA PRO A 189 21.28 -10.02 14.64
C PRO A 189 20.36 -11.19 14.30
N LEU A 190 19.39 -11.03 13.37
CA LEU A 190 18.34 -12.00 13.08
C LEU A 190 18.65 -12.91 11.88
N GLY A 191 19.93 -13.10 11.55
CA GLY A 191 20.34 -13.89 10.39
C GLY A 191 19.99 -15.38 10.44
N ALA A 192 19.64 -15.91 11.61
CA ALA A 192 19.15 -17.29 11.74
C ALA A 192 17.66 -17.45 11.37
N PHE A 193 16.93 -16.35 11.16
CA PHE A 193 15.54 -16.38 10.75
C PHE A 193 15.45 -16.29 9.22
N GLU A 194 14.86 -17.31 8.63
CA GLU A 194 14.54 -17.34 7.22
C GLU A 194 13.06 -17.02 7.07
N ASN A 195 12.75 -15.98 6.33
CA ASN A 195 11.38 -15.57 6.02
C ASN A 195 11.27 -15.11 4.57
N LYS A 196 10.05 -14.99 4.08
CA LYS A 196 9.76 -14.45 2.75
C LYS A 196 8.65 -13.42 2.86
N ARG A 197 8.82 -12.28 2.21
CA ARG A 197 7.84 -11.20 2.20
C ARG A 197 7.73 -10.60 0.82
N THR A 198 6.52 -10.33 0.39
CA THR A 198 6.27 -9.54 -0.82
C THR A 198 6.16 -8.06 -0.46
N PHE A 199 6.63 -7.24 -1.38
CA PHE A 199 6.58 -5.79 -1.33
C PHE A 199 5.85 -5.27 -2.58
N THR A 200 5.54 -3.99 -2.61
CA THR A 200 4.96 -3.33 -3.78
C THR A 200 5.82 -2.13 -4.12
N SER A 201 6.57 -2.19 -5.21
CA SER A 201 7.30 -1.03 -5.70
C SER A 201 6.32 0.00 -6.28
N ILE A 202 6.60 1.27 -6.06
CA ILE A 202 5.75 2.36 -6.57
C ILE A 202 5.70 2.36 -8.11
N ASP A 203 6.77 1.92 -8.77
CA ASP A 203 6.84 1.87 -10.22
C ASP A 203 5.91 0.78 -10.79
N ASN A 204 5.93 -0.43 -10.22
CA ASN A 204 4.99 -1.50 -10.58
C ASN A 204 3.54 -1.10 -10.25
N LEU A 205 3.32 -0.42 -9.13
CA LEU A 205 2.01 0.11 -8.78
C LEU A 205 1.51 1.12 -9.82
N CYS A 206 2.34 2.05 -10.25
CA CYS A 206 2.01 3.01 -11.31
C CYS A 206 1.70 2.31 -12.65
N PHE A 207 2.48 1.28 -13.01
CA PHE A 207 2.24 0.46 -14.19
C PHE A 207 0.86 -0.22 -14.13
N ILE A 208 0.52 -0.85 -13.01
CA ILE A 208 -0.77 -1.52 -12.80
C ILE A 208 -1.92 -0.51 -12.91
N ILE A 209 -1.81 0.66 -12.26
CA ILE A 209 -2.85 1.69 -12.32
C ILE A 209 -3.04 2.21 -13.73
N ASN A 210 -1.96 2.46 -14.48
CA ASN A 210 -2.05 2.83 -15.89
C ASN A 210 -2.79 1.75 -16.70
N GLY A 211 -2.49 0.48 -16.48
CA GLY A 211 -3.18 -0.63 -17.12
C GLY A 211 -4.68 -0.66 -16.82
N LEU A 212 -5.08 -0.49 -15.55
CA LEU A 212 -6.48 -0.44 -15.13
C LEU A 212 -7.23 0.77 -15.71
N LEU A 213 -6.55 1.91 -15.89
CA LEU A 213 -7.14 3.08 -16.51
C LEU A 213 -7.34 2.91 -18.02
N ALA A 214 -6.38 2.27 -18.70
CA ALA A 214 -6.32 2.18 -20.16
C ALA A 214 -7.07 0.98 -20.75
N GLN A 215 -7.17 -0.12 -20.01
CA GLN A 215 -7.72 -1.39 -20.49
C GLN A 215 -9.12 -1.65 -19.90
N ASP A 216 -9.87 -2.51 -20.57
CA ASP A 216 -11.13 -3.07 -20.08
C ASP A 216 -10.80 -4.30 -19.22
N VAL A 217 -10.71 -4.10 -17.91
CA VAL A 217 -10.38 -5.11 -16.92
C VAL A 217 -11.62 -5.42 -16.08
N GLU A 218 -11.86 -6.69 -15.79
CA GLU A 218 -12.97 -7.11 -14.94
C GLU A 218 -12.92 -6.45 -13.55
N SER A 219 -14.05 -5.91 -13.12
CA SER A 219 -14.17 -5.34 -11.75
C SER A 219 -13.94 -6.41 -10.69
N GLY A 220 -13.25 -6.05 -9.60
CA GLY A 220 -13.00 -7.01 -8.54
C GLY A 220 -11.88 -6.63 -7.59
N VAL A 221 -11.48 -7.61 -6.77
CA VAL A 221 -10.37 -7.48 -5.82
C VAL A 221 -9.10 -8.01 -6.45
N TYR A 222 -8.00 -7.29 -6.24
CA TYR A 222 -6.68 -7.61 -6.77
C TYR A 222 -5.59 -7.40 -5.72
N ASN A 223 -4.82 -8.42 -5.42
CA ASN A 223 -3.61 -8.27 -4.63
C ASN A 223 -2.51 -7.65 -5.48
N ILE A 224 -1.78 -6.71 -4.90
CA ILE A 224 -0.75 -5.94 -5.60
C ILE A 224 0.59 -6.10 -4.87
N ASN A 225 1.54 -6.74 -5.55
CA ASN A 225 2.91 -6.91 -5.08
C ASN A 225 3.85 -7.16 -6.26
N ASP A 226 5.14 -6.97 -6.01
CA ASP A 226 6.20 -7.33 -6.96
C ASP A 226 6.27 -8.85 -7.16
N ASP A 227 6.89 -9.30 -8.24
CA ASP A 227 6.89 -10.73 -8.62
C ASP A 227 7.68 -11.61 -7.64
N GLU A 228 8.73 -11.07 -7.02
CA GLU A 228 9.59 -11.84 -6.15
C GLU A 228 9.37 -11.49 -4.66
N ALA A 229 9.32 -12.52 -3.83
CA ALA A 229 9.39 -12.34 -2.38
C ALA A 229 10.87 -12.21 -1.95
N VAL A 230 11.11 -11.34 -0.97
CA VAL A 230 12.44 -11.02 -0.44
C VAL A 230 12.48 -11.33 1.05
N SER A 231 13.52 -12.00 1.53
CA SER A 231 13.73 -12.21 2.96
C SER A 231 14.21 -10.93 3.65
N THR A 232 14.07 -10.87 4.98
CA THR A 232 14.62 -9.73 5.73
C THR A 232 16.14 -9.69 5.64
N ASN A 233 16.82 -10.85 5.55
CA ASN A 233 18.26 -10.92 5.36
C ASN A 233 18.67 -10.35 4.00
N GLU A 234 18.02 -10.78 2.91
CA GLU A 234 18.23 -10.20 1.57
C GLU A 234 17.94 -8.70 1.54
N LEU A 235 16.90 -8.25 2.25
CA LEU A 235 16.60 -6.82 2.35
C LEU A 235 17.74 -6.04 3.00
N ILE A 236 18.36 -6.56 4.08
CA ILE A 236 19.56 -5.98 4.70
C ILE A 236 20.74 -5.96 3.71
N GLU A 237 20.94 -7.03 2.93
CA GLU A 237 21.98 -7.07 1.89
C GLU A 237 21.75 -6.01 0.80
N ILE A 238 20.51 -5.87 0.35
CA ILE A 238 20.12 -4.82 -0.63
C ILE A 238 20.41 -3.42 -0.05
N ILE A 239 20.05 -3.16 1.21
CA ILE A 239 20.30 -1.87 1.85
C ILE A 239 21.82 -1.61 1.94
N CYS A 240 22.59 -2.58 2.43
CA CYS A 240 24.05 -2.45 2.51
C CYS A 240 24.69 -2.19 1.14
N SER A 241 24.30 -2.97 0.12
CA SER A 241 24.79 -2.81 -1.24
C SER A 241 24.46 -1.44 -1.83
N ALA A 242 23.22 -0.97 -1.66
CA ALA A 242 22.79 0.33 -2.15
C ALA A 242 23.54 1.50 -1.51
N MET A 243 24.01 1.33 -0.25
CA MET A 243 24.80 2.31 0.52
C MET A 243 26.32 2.11 0.37
N GLY A 244 26.79 1.20 -0.45
CA GLY A 244 28.22 0.87 -0.55
C GLY A 244 28.85 0.33 0.73
N LYS A 245 28.06 -0.28 1.61
CA LYS A 245 28.54 -0.83 2.91
C LYS A 245 28.71 -2.33 2.85
N LYS A 246 29.62 -2.85 3.69
CA LYS A 246 29.75 -4.30 3.90
C LYS A 246 28.54 -4.79 4.72
N THR A 247 28.02 -5.95 4.35
CA THR A 247 26.94 -6.61 5.07
C THR A 247 27.47 -7.34 6.30
N HIS A 248 26.87 -7.07 7.46
CA HIS A 248 27.19 -7.74 8.72
C HIS A 248 25.91 -8.39 9.27
N ILE A 249 25.71 -9.68 8.95
CA ILE A 249 24.57 -10.48 9.43
C ILE A 249 25.08 -11.53 10.42
N TRP A 250 24.61 -11.44 11.65
CA TRP A 250 24.90 -12.41 12.71
C TRP A 250 23.78 -13.45 12.78
N ARG A 251 24.16 -14.72 12.80
CA ARG A 251 23.24 -15.84 12.93
C ARG A 251 23.09 -16.27 14.38
N ILE A 252 22.55 -15.39 15.22
CA ILE A 252 22.27 -15.71 16.62
C ILE A 252 21.16 -16.75 16.67
N PRO A 253 21.28 -17.82 17.50
CA PRO A 253 20.24 -18.86 17.61
C PRO A 253 18.87 -18.30 17.92
N ARG A 254 17.83 -18.83 17.25
CA ARG A 254 16.43 -18.32 17.34
C ARG A 254 15.95 -18.26 18.79
N GLY A 255 16.12 -19.33 19.58
CA GLY A 255 15.67 -19.38 20.98
C GLY A 255 16.30 -18.29 21.85
N LEU A 256 17.58 -17.93 21.59
CA LEU A 256 18.24 -16.84 22.33
C LEU A 256 17.59 -15.48 21.94
N MET A 257 17.34 -15.23 20.66
CA MET A 257 16.70 -13.98 20.23
C MET A 257 15.25 -13.86 20.72
N GLU A 258 14.51 -14.96 20.78
CA GLU A 258 13.15 -15.01 21.36
C GLU A 258 13.18 -14.69 22.87
N SER A 259 14.16 -15.21 23.59
CA SER A 259 14.35 -14.89 25.01
C SER A 259 14.71 -13.42 25.25
N VAL A 260 15.63 -12.89 24.44
CA VAL A 260 15.98 -11.45 24.46
C VAL A 260 14.76 -10.58 24.14
N ALA A 261 13.93 -10.96 23.16
CA ALA A 261 12.73 -10.23 22.81
C ALA A 261 11.67 -10.26 23.91
N LYS A 262 11.51 -11.40 24.63
CA LYS A 262 10.62 -11.49 25.81
C LYS A 262 11.06 -10.52 26.90
N ILE A 263 12.36 -10.54 27.26
CA ILE A 263 12.94 -9.62 28.25
C ILE A 263 12.78 -8.17 27.76
N GLY A 264 13.04 -7.92 26.49
CA GLY A 264 12.88 -6.61 25.88
C GLY A 264 11.45 -6.06 25.97
N GLY A 265 10.44 -6.94 25.89
CA GLY A 265 9.04 -6.58 26.10
C GLY A 265 8.77 -6.06 27.52
N VAL A 266 9.32 -6.72 28.54
CA VAL A 266 9.19 -6.32 29.94
C VAL A 266 9.92 -5.00 30.21
N LEU A 267 11.11 -4.83 29.65
CA LEU A 267 11.96 -3.65 29.86
C LEU A 267 11.67 -2.50 28.89
N HIS A 268 10.63 -2.59 28.06
CA HIS A 268 10.27 -1.62 27.01
C HIS A 268 11.41 -1.28 26.04
N LEU A 269 12.27 -2.28 25.74
CA LEU A 269 13.37 -2.13 24.80
C LEU A 269 12.90 -2.10 23.34
N PRO A 270 13.73 -1.61 22.39
CA PRO A 270 13.38 -1.53 20.97
C PRO A 270 13.01 -2.88 20.33
N LEU A 271 13.59 -3.99 20.77
CA LEU A 271 13.24 -5.35 20.33
C LEU A 271 12.34 -6.01 21.38
N ASN A 272 11.12 -6.30 21.02
CA ASN A 272 10.15 -7.08 21.79
C ASN A 272 9.59 -8.24 20.95
N SER A 273 8.79 -9.13 21.54
CA SER A 273 8.24 -10.32 20.87
C SER A 273 7.40 -9.96 19.64
N GLU A 274 6.58 -8.91 19.69
CA GLU A 274 5.74 -8.45 18.58
C GLU A 274 6.62 -7.97 17.40
N ARG A 275 7.64 -7.17 17.69
CA ARG A 275 8.57 -6.68 16.66
C ARG A 275 9.42 -7.79 16.07
N LEU A 276 9.90 -8.72 16.91
CA LEU A 276 10.62 -9.90 16.45
C LEU A 276 9.75 -10.70 15.48
N GLN A 277 8.50 -10.99 15.86
CA GLN A 277 7.56 -11.69 15.00
C GLN A 277 7.37 -10.96 13.67
N LYS A 278 7.06 -9.65 13.67
CA LYS A 278 6.88 -8.84 12.46
C LYS A 278 8.11 -8.81 11.54
N LEU A 279 9.33 -8.96 12.10
CA LEU A 279 10.57 -8.97 11.33
C LEU A 279 10.91 -10.35 10.76
N THR A 280 10.36 -11.42 11.34
CA THR A 280 10.74 -12.81 11.04
C THR A 280 9.60 -13.66 10.46
N GLU A 281 8.36 -13.17 10.45
CA GLU A 281 7.22 -13.88 9.87
C GLU A 281 7.26 -13.90 8.33
N ASN A 282 6.72 -14.96 7.76
CA ASN A 282 6.40 -15.00 6.33
C ASN A 282 5.15 -14.16 6.04
N TYR A 283 5.22 -13.38 4.98
CA TYR A 283 4.05 -12.71 4.44
C TYR A 283 4.15 -12.59 2.92
N VAL A 284 3.72 -13.63 2.23
CA VAL A 284 3.73 -13.70 0.77
C VAL A 284 2.31 -13.54 0.26
N SER A 285 2.13 -12.69 -0.76
CA SER A 285 0.87 -12.51 -1.48
C SER A 285 1.07 -12.83 -2.95
N SER A 286 0.04 -13.34 -3.62
CA SER A 286 0.06 -13.63 -5.05
C SER A 286 -0.46 -12.44 -5.85
N ASN A 287 0.26 -12.04 -6.90
CA ASN A 287 -0.15 -11.05 -7.90
C ASN A 287 -0.64 -11.68 -9.22
N ALA A 288 -0.86 -13.00 -9.23
CA ALA A 288 -1.20 -13.72 -10.45
C ALA A 288 -2.49 -13.22 -11.11
N LYS A 289 -3.51 -12.86 -10.31
CA LYS A 289 -4.79 -12.36 -10.80
C LYS A 289 -4.66 -11.03 -11.54
N ILE A 290 -3.93 -10.05 -10.99
CA ILE A 290 -3.75 -8.75 -11.65
C ILE A 290 -2.89 -8.88 -12.90
N LYS A 291 -1.84 -9.69 -12.89
CA LYS A 291 -1.02 -9.94 -14.08
C LYS A 291 -1.84 -10.56 -15.21
N LYS A 292 -2.65 -11.58 -14.90
CA LYS A 292 -3.57 -12.19 -15.87
C LYS A 292 -4.56 -11.17 -16.42
N ALA A 293 -5.13 -10.33 -15.57
CA ALA A 293 -6.10 -9.31 -15.96
C ALA A 293 -5.51 -8.25 -16.88
N LEU A 294 -4.24 -7.91 -16.70
CA LEU A 294 -3.49 -6.97 -17.55
C LEU A 294 -2.80 -7.63 -18.76
N GLY A 295 -2.89 -8.95 -18.90
CA GLY A 295 -2.24 -9.68 -20.00
C GLY A 295 -0.71 -9.66 -19.96
N VAL A 296 -0.10 -9.65 -18.77
CA VAL A 296 1.35 -9.61 -18.59
C VAL A 296 1.86 -10.81 -17.79
N ASP A 297 3.01 -11.35 -18.18
CA ASP A 297 3.65 -12.45 -17.47
C ASP A 297 4.50 -11.96 -16.30
N LYS A 298 5.12 -10.77 -16.44
CA LYS A 298 6.00 -10.16 -15.44
C LYS A 298 5.74 -8.67 -15.32
N LEU A 299 5.91 -8.16 -14.11
CA LEU A 299 5.92 -6.73 -13.85
C LEU A 299 7.24 -6.09 -14.31
N PRO A 300 7.24 -4.79 -14.69
CA PRO A 300 8.41 -4.13 -15.28
C PRO A 300 9.64 -4.07 -14.37
N ILE A 301 9.42 -3.96 -13.05
CA ILE A 301 10.51 -3.76 -12.09
C ILE A 301 10.60 -4.98 -11.17
N ARG A 302 11.81 -5.56 -11.07
CA ARG A 302 12.11 -6.63 -10.14
C ARG A 302 12.14 -6.09 -8.70
N ALA A 303 11.71 -6.90 -7.72
CA ALA A 303 11.67 -6.49 -6.32
C ALA A 303 13.00 -5.92 -5.80
N LYS A 304 14.12 -6.57 -6.13
CA LYS A 304 15.47 -6.11 -5.76
C LYS A 304 15.81 -4.73 -6.35
N ASP A 305 15.44 -4.49 -7.60
CA ASP A 305 15.75 -3.25 -8.29
C ASP A 305 14.92 -2.10 -7.73
N GLY A 306 13.61 -2.31 -7.54
CA GLY A 306 12.71 -1.35 -6.91
C GLY A 306 13.14 -0.98 -5.48
N LEU A 307 13.53 -1.97 -4.67
CA LEU A 307 14.06 -1.75 -3.33
C LEU A 307 15.37 -0.94 -3.37
N THR A 308 16.28 -1.29 -4.27
CA THR A 308 17.56 -0.55 -4.45
C THR A 308 17.30 0.92 -4.81
N MET A 309 16.39 1.19 -5.76
CA MET A 309 16.01 2.55 -6.15
C MET A 309 15.41 3.33 -4.96
N THR A 310 14.56 2.66 -4.18
CA THR A 310 13.96 3.26 -2.97
C THR A 310 15.03 3.64 -1.95
N ILE A 311 15.95 2.71 -1.63
CA ILE A 311 17.03 2.97 -0.66
C ILE A 311 17.91 4.13 -1.08
N LYS A 312 18.32 4.19 -2.36
CA LYS A 312 19.11 5.31 -2.91
C LYS A 312 18.36 6.66 -2.80
N SER A 313 17.02 6.64 -2.81
CA SER A 313 16.24 7.87 -2.64
C SER A 313 16.26 8.43 -1.21
N PHE A 314 16.67 7.64 -0.20
CA PHE A 314 16.78 8.09 1.20
C PHE A 314 18.07 8.90 1.47
N GLU A 315 19.02 8.89 0.55
CA GLU A 315 20.28 9.65 0.66
C GLU A 315 20.15 11.10 0.17
N LYS A 316 19.05 11.40 -0.51
CA LYS A 316 18.70 12.74 -0.99
C LYS A 316 17.84 13.48 0.04
#